data_7632657ae7f3812978aa463feb7d3a1d
#
_entry.id   7632657ae7f3812978aa463feb7d3a1d
#
_cell.length_a   1.000
_cell.length_b   1.000
_cell.length_c   1.000
_cell.angle_alpha   90.00
_cell.angle_beta   90.00
_cell.angle_gamma   90.00
#
_symmetry.space_group_name_H-M   'P 1'
#
loop_
_entity.id
_entity.type
_entity.pdbx_description
1 polymer ?
#
loop_
_entity_poly.entity_id
_entity_poly.type
_entity_poly.pdbx_seq_one_letter_code
_entity_poly.pdbx_strand_id
1 'polypeptide(L)'
;GQIGLQMSQTLYTGGAKSSSHRQAIARRDQARSALLQAGVGIGRDVGNAWSNLTVTRAQIEAIDRQIRAATVAYRGISEEANLGARTTLDVLDAEQELLDAQADRITAEANLQVGIYSPLAAMGLLTVDHLNLGVPTYDPAAYYNAVRNAPVTSVQGESLDRVLKAIGKN
;
A
#
# COMPACT_ATOMS: atom_id res chain seq x y z
N GLY A 1 32.74 4.62 53.28
CA GLY A 1 32.24 4.08 52.01
C GLY A 1 32.99 2.80 51.69
N GLN A 2 32.25 1.75 51.26
CA GLN A 2 32.87 0.51 50.80
C GLN A 2 32.70 0.44 49.28
N ILE A 3 33.78 0.17 48.56
CA ILE A 3 33.75 -0.10 47.10
C ILE A 3 34.18 -1.56 46.94
N GLY A 4 33.33 -2.39 46.37
CA GLY A 4 33.58 -3.80 46.12
C GLY A 4 33.44 -4.12 44.64
N LEU A 5 34.34 -4.89 44.06
CA LEU A 5 34.27 -5.50 42.73
C LEU A 5 33.88 -6.97 42.88
N GLN A 6 32.77 -7.38 42.31
CA GLN A 6 32.34 -8.78 42.29
C GLN A 6 32.45 -9.33 40.86
N MET A 7 33.24 -10.38 40.68
CA MET A 7 33.39 -11.13 39.43
C MET A 7 32.78 -12.53 39.56
N SER A 8 31.84 -12.88 38.70
CA SER A 8 31.22 -14.22 38.68
C SER A 8 31.43 -14.86 37.33
N GLN A 9 31.97 -16.06 37.29
CA GLN A 9 32.15 -16.85 36.06
C GLN A 9 31.54 -18.24 36.25
N THR A 10 30.58 -18.58 35.35
CA THR A 10 29.98 -19.90 35.36
C THR A 10 30.91 -20.92 34.69
N LEU A 11 31.39 -21.89 35.43
CA LEU A 11 32.34 -22.91 34.94
C LEU A 11 31.68 -24.06 34.20
N TYR A 12 30.44 -24.39 34.56
CA TYR A 12 29.69 -25.48 33.93
C TYR A 12 28.24 -25.08 33.74
N THR A 13 27.73 -25.27 32.49
CA THR A 13 26.36 -24.87 32.07
C THR A 13 25.49 -26.03 31.62
N GLY A 14 25.96 -27.29 31.81
CA GLY A 14 25.18 -28.46 31.33
C GLY A 14 24.82 -28.44 29.85
N GLY A 15 25.65 -27.81 29.01
CA GLY A 15 25.39 -27.70 27.57
C GLY A 15 24.49 -26.51 27.15
N ALA A 16 24.05 -25.66 28.10
CA ALA A 16 23.16 -24.54 27.79
C ALA A 16 23.77 -23.55 26.77
N LYS A 17 25.07 -23.21 26.90
CA LYS A 17 25.77 -22.35 25.92
C LYS A 17 25.80 -22.92 24.53
N SER A 18 26.09 -24.22 24.40
CA SER A 18 26.11 -24.93 23.12
C SER A 18 24.71 -25.03 22.50
N SER A 19 23.68 -25.23 23.33
CA SER A 19 22.27 -25.22 22.90
C SER A 19 21.86 -23.83 22.41
N SER A 20 22.15 -22.76 23.16
CA SER A 20 21.88 -21.39 22.74
C SER A 20 22.56 -21.02 21.42
N HIS A 21 23.81 -21.46 21.25
CA HIS A 21 24.54 -21.23 20.00
C HIS A 21 23.86 -21.91 18.81
N ARG A 22 23.47 -23.19 18.96
CA ARG A 22 22.73 -23.92 17.92
C ARG A 22 21.36 -23.30 17.62
N GLN A 23 20.66 -22.82 18.66
CA GLN A 23 19.40 -22.08 18.48
C GLN A 23 19.59 -20.79 17.68
N ALA A 24 20.67 -20.02 17.97
CA ALA A 24 20.98 -18.81 17.22
C ALA A 24 21.27 -19.10 15.74
N ILE A 25 22.01 -20.18 15.44
CA ILE A 25 22.26 -20.63 14.08
C ILE A 25 20.94 -21.00 13.39
N ALA A 26 20.07 -21.78 14.03
CA ALA A 26 18.78 -22.18 13.46
C ALA A 26 17.88 -20.97 13.19
N ARG A 27 17.84 -19.99 14.11
CA ARG A 27 17.10 -18.73 13.90
C ARG A 27 17.65 -17.91 12.73
N ARG A 28 18.96 -17.85 12.57
CA ARG A 28 19.59 -17.21 11.41
C ARG A 28 19.16 -17.88 10.10
N ASP A 29 19.18 -19.23 10.05
CA ASP A 29 18.84 -19.98 8.85
C ASP A 29 17.33 -19.88 8.55
N GLN A 30 16.49 -19.85 9.58
CA GLN A 30 15.06 -19.51 9.46
C GLN A 30 14.86 -18.11 8.86
N ALA A 31 15.57 -17.10 9.33
CA ALA A 31 15.48 -15.74 8.81
C ALA A 31 15.92 -15.66 7.33
N ARG A 32 16.97 -16.42 6.95
CA ARG A 32 17.39 -16.52 5.54
C ARG A 32 16.32 -17.16 4.65
N SER A 33 15.70 -18.23 5.11
CA SER A 33 14.61 -18.88 4.39
C SER A 33 13.39 -17.94 4.25
N ALA A 34 13.05 -17.21 5.30
CA ALA A 34 11.98 -16.21 5.27
C ALA A 34 12.27 -15.08 4.26
N LEU A 35 13.53 -14.64 4.15
CA LEU A 35 13.93 -13.65 3.15
C LEU A 35 13.74 -14.15 1.71
N LEU A 36 14.14 -15.40 1.43
CA LEU A 36 13.93 -16.02 0.12
C LEU A 36 12.44 -16.15 -0.20
N GLN A 37 11.64 -16.57 0.78
CA GLN A 37 10.18 -16.67 0.63
C GLN A 37 9.54 -15.30 0.37
N ALA A 38 10.00 -14.25 1.05
CA ALA A 38 9.56 -12.88 0.81
C ALA A 38 9.85 -12.42 -0.62
N GLY A 39 11.05 -12.74 -1.15
CA GLY A 39 11.40 -12.42 -2.53
C GLY A 39 10.48 -13.09 -3.56
N VAL A 40 10.16 -14.39 -3.36
CA VAL A 40 9.19 -15.11 -4.20
C VAL A 40 7.79 -14.50 -4.07
N GLY A 41 7.39 -14.12 -2.83
CA GLY A 41 6.12 -13.44 -2.56
C GLY A 41 5.99 -12.14 -3.33
N ILE A 42 7.01 -11.28 -3.26
CA ILE A 42 7.04 -10.00 -4.00
C ILE A 42 6.89 -10.23 -5.50
N GLY A 43 7.64 -11.18 -6.08
CA GLY A 43 7.55 -11.50 -7.50
C GLY A 43 6.14 -11.90 -7.93
N ARG A 44 5.46 -12.73 -7.13
CA ARG A 44 4.06 -13.12 -7.35
C ARG A 44 3.12 -11.91 -7.23
N ASP A 45 3.29 -11.08 -6.21
CA ASP A 45 2.39 -9.95 -5.94
C ASP A 45 2.51 -8.87 -7.02
N VAL A 46 3.72 -8.61 -7.52
CA VAL A 46 3.96 -7.74 -8.70
C VAL A 46 3.29 -8.33 -9.95
N GLY A 47 3.45 -9.64 -10.20
CA GLY A 47 2.81 -10.32 -11.33
C GLY A 47 1.28 -10.22 -11.28
N ASN A 48 0.69 -10.45 -10.11
CA ASN A 48 -0.75 -10.32 -9.90
C ASN A 48 -1.23 -8.87 -10.10
N ALA A 49 -0.53 -7.89 -9.56
CA ALA A 49 -0.86 -6.47 -9.71
C ALA A 49 -0.81 -6.04 -11.19
N TRP A 50 0.20 -6.49 -11.93
CA TRP A 50 0.31 -6.24 -13.38
C TRP A 50 -0.82 -6.89 -14.18
N SER A 51 -1.14 -8.13 -13.87
CA SER A 51 -2.25 -8.85 -14.50
C SER A 51 -3.58 -8.15 -14.26
N ASN A 52 -3.86 -7.73 -13.02
CA ASN A 52 -5.06 -6.99 -12.65
C ASN A 52 -5.16 -5.66 -13.41
N LEU A 53 -4.05 -4.93 -13.56
CA LEU A 53 -4.02 -3.69 -14.33
C LEU A 53 -4.38 -3.93 -15.81
N THR A 54 -3.88 -5.02 -16.39
CA THR A 54 -4.20 -5.41 -17.76
C THR A 54 -5.67 -5.77 -17.91
N VAL A 55 -6.23 -6.54 -16.98
CA VAL A 55 -7.66 -6.90 -16.95
C VAL A 55 -8.54 -5.65 -16.83
N THR A 56 -8.21 -4.72 -15.94
CA THR A 56 -8.99 -3.48 -15.76
C THR A 56 -9.00 -2.63 -17.04
N ARG A 57 -7.89 -2.53 -17.76
CA ARG A 57 -7.84 -1.85 -19.07
C ARG A 57 -8.76 -2.51 -20.10
N ALA A 58 -8.69 -3.83 -20.21
CA ALA A 58 -9.56 -4.58 -21.11
C ALA A 58 -11.04 -4.44 -20.74
N GLN A 59 -11.36 -4.35 -19.45
CA GLN A 59 -12.72 -4.10 -18.95
C GLN A 59 -13.23 -2.74 -19.40
N ILE A 60 -12.44 -1.67 -19.32
CA ILE A 60 -12.84 -0.33 -19.82
C ILE A 60 -13.17 -0.38 -21.31
N GLU A 61 -12.33 -1.04 -22.11
CA GLU A 61 -12.62 -1.20 -23.54
C GLU A 61 -13.92 -1.98 -23.82
N ALA A 62 -14.24 -2.99 -22.99
CA ALA A 62 -15.49 -3.74 -23.09
C ALA A 62 -16.70 -2.87 -22.74
N ILE A 63 -16.60 -2.09 -21.65
CA ILE A 63 -17.64 -1.14 -21.22
C ILE A 63 -17.84 -0.05 -22.29
N ASP A 64 -16.78 0.47 -22.91
CA ASP A 64 -16.90 1.43 -24.01
C ASP A 64 -17.67 0.85 -25.21
N ARG A 65 -17.53 -0.44 -25.51
CA ARG A 65 -18.35 -1.12 -26.52
C ARG A 65 -19.80 -1.27 -26.08
N GLN A 66 -20.04 -1.59 -24.81
CA GLN A 66 -21.37 -1.67 -24.20
C GLN A 66 -22.10 -0.31 -24.27
N ILE A 67 -21.44 0.78 -23.90
CA ILE A 67 -22.00 2.15 -23.98
C ILE A 67 -22.41 2.49 -25.44
N ARG A 68 -21.55 2.16 -26.42
CA ARG A 68 -21.88 2.38 -27.81
C ARG A 68 -23.14 1.59 -28.25
N ALA A 69 -23.22 0.32 -27.84
CA ALA A 69 -24.38 -0.52 -28.15
C ALA A 69 -25.64 0.00 -27.43
N ALA A 70 -25.59 0.32 -26.16
CA ALA A 70 -26.71 0.89 -25.39
C ALA A 70 -27.16 2.24 -25.98
N THR A 71 -26.23 3.09 -26.43
CA THR A 71 -26.55 4.36 -27.07
C THR A 71 -27.34 4.15 -28.37
N VAL A 72 -26.94 3.18 -29.18
CA VAL A 72 -27.68 2.86 -30.46
C VAL A 72 -29.05 2.28 -30.14
N ALA A 73 -29.14 1.38 -29.15
CA ALA A 73 -30.40 0.79 -28.72
C ALA A 73 -31.36 1.85 -28.18
N TYR A 74 -30.91 2.71 -27.28
CA TYR A 74 -31.70 3.84 -26.76
C TYR A 74 -32.24 4.74 -27.86
N ARG A 75 -31.42 5.12 -28.85
CA ARG A 75 -31.82 5.93 -29.98
C ARG A 75 -32.89 5.20 -30.84
N GLY A 76 -32.68 3.93 -31.12
CA GLY A 76 -33.64 3.13 -31.90
C GLY A 76 -34.98 3.03 -31.18
N ILE A 77 -35.00 2.71 -29.89
CA ILE A 77 -36.23 2.60 -29.07
C ILE A 77 -36.93 3.96 -28.97
N SER A 78 -36.17 5.06 -28.82
CA SER A 78 -36.73 6.42 -28.80
C SER A 78 -37.42 6.80 -30.13
N GLU A 79 -36.80 6.48 -31.25
CA GLU A 79 -37.42 6.69 -32.60
C GLU A 79 -38.68 5.84 -32.80
N GLU A 80 -38.66 4.56 -32.43
CA GLU A 80 -39.82 3.69 -32.46
C GLU A 80 -40.96 4.20 -31.56
N ALA A 81 -40.62 4.75 -30.36
CA ALA A 81 -41.61 5.34 -29.46
C ALA A 81 -42.24 6.62 -30.03
N ASN A 82 -41.44 7.47 -30.69
CA ASN A 82 -41.97 8.65 -31.40
C ASN A 82 -42.95 8.30 -32.51
N LEU A 83 -42.78 7.11 -33.13
CA LEU A 83 -43.69 6.58 -34.13
C LEU A 83 -44.88 5.80 -33.51
N GLY A 84 -44.96 5.70 -32.18
CA GLY A 84 -46.02 4.98 -31.48
C GLY A 84 -45.83 3.45 -31.43
N ALA A 85 -44.67 2.93 -31.85
CA ALA A 85 -44.36 1.49 -31.86
C ALA A 85 -43.82 0.95 -30.57
N ARG A 86 -43.42 1.81 -29.63
CA ARG A 86 -42.88 1.47 -28.28
C ARG A 86 -43.57 2.29 -27.21
N THR A 87 -43.49 1.79 -25.98
CA THR A 87 -43.99 2.51 -24.78
C THR A 87 -42.96 3.44 -24.21
N THR A 88 -43.42 4.42 -23.43
CA THR A 88 -42.51 5.28 -22.65
C THR A 88 -41.65 4.47 -21.66
N LEU A 89 -42.17 3.35 -21.13
CA LEU A 89 -41.42 2.48 -20.25
C LEU A 89 -40.22 1.86 -20.95
N ASP A 90 -40.41 1.37 -22.22
CA ASP A 90 -39.31 0.81 -23.02
C ASP A 90 -38.17 1.83 -23.21
N VAL A 91 -38.51 3.12 -23.38
CA VAL A 91 -37.53 4.21 -23.52
C VAL A 91 -36.78 4.45 -22.21
N LEU A 92 -37.48 4.46 -21.08
CA LEU A 92 -36.89 4.66 -19.76
C LEU A 92 -35.97 3.50 -19.41
N ASP A 93 -36.36 2.27 -19.71
CA ASP A 93 -35.54 1.08 -19.46
C ASP A 93 -34.25 1.13 -20.31
N ALA A 94 -34.32 1.51 -21.56
CA ALA A 94 -33.15 1.68 -22.42
C ALA A 94 -32.24 2.83 -21.99
N GLU A 95 -32.81 3.93 -21.47
CA GLU A 95 -32.06 5.03 -20.90
C GLU A 95 -31.34 4.59 -19.63
N GLN A 96 -32.01 3.84 -18.76
CA GLN A 96 -31.42 3.30 -17.53
C GLN A 96 -30.23 2.38 -17.85
N GLU A 97 -30.36 1.49 -18.84
CA GLU A 97 -29.26 0.61 -19.25
C GLU A 97 -28.05 1.41 -19.76
N LEU A 98 -28.28 2.50 -20.50
CA LEU A 98 -27.20 3.39 -20.94
C LEU A 98 -26.54 4.09 -19.77
N LEU A 99 -27.31 4.61 -18.81
CA LEU A 99 -26.79 5.29 -17.62
C LEU A 99 -26.00 4.32 -16.73
N ASP A 100 -26.46 3.10 -16.55
CA ASP A 100 -25.77 2.06 -15.80
C ASP A 100 -24.41 1.73 -16.43
N ALA A 101 -24.36 1.55 -17.75
CA ALA A 101 -23.11 1.34 -18.46
C ALA A 101 -22.13 2.52 -18.32
N GLN A 102 -22.63 3.76 -18.30
CA GLN A 102 -21.79 4.95 -18.07
C GLN A 102 -21.26 5.00 -16.63
N ALA A 103 -22.07 4.63 -15.64
CA ALA A 103 -21.66 4.55 -14.24
C ALA A 103 -20.59 3.47 -14.01
N ASP A 104 -20.75 2.31 -14.67
CA ASP A 104 -19.76 1.24 -14.67
C ASP A 104 -18.41 1.69 -15.25
N ARG A 105 -18.43 2.51 -16.31
CA ARG A 105 -17.23 3.08 -16.89
C ARG A 105 -16.47 3.95 -15.91
N ILE A 106 -17.16 4.84 -15.18
CA ILE A 106 -16.56 5.71 -14.17
C ILE A 106 -15.93 4.87 -13.06
N THR A 107 -16.64 3.83 -12.61
CA THR A 107 -16.15 2.90 -11.61
C THR A 107 -14.88 2.16 -12.08
N ALA A 108 -14.86 1.69 -13.32
CA ALA A 108 -13.71 1.03 -13.91
C ALA A 108 -12.51 1.98 -14.08
N GLU A 109 -12.74 3.25 -14.41
CA GLU A 109 -11.69 4.27 -14.46
C GLU A 109 -11.10 4.57 -13.08
N ALA A 110 -11.92 4.68 -12.04
CA ALA A 110 -11.45 4.83 -10.66
C ALA A 110 -10.60 3.62 -10.23
N ASN A 111 -11.04 2.41 -10.54
CA ASN A 111 -10.29 1.18 -10.28
C ASN A 111 -8.95 1.13 -11.06
N LEU A 112 -8.91 1.65 -12.29
CA LEU A 112 -7.69 1.77 -13.06
C LEU A 112 -6.69 2.70 -12.37
N GLN A 113 -7.12 3.85 -11.85
CA GLN A 113 -6.25 4.76 -11.12
C GLN A 113 -5.62 4.08 -9.89
N VAL A 114 -6.41 3.36 -9.10
CA VAL A 114 -5.90 2.58 -7.98
C VAL A 114 -4.96 1.46 -8.46
N GLY A 115 -5.34 0.79 -9.55
CA GLY A 115 -4.58 -0.30 -10.16
C GLY A 115 -3.19 0.10 -10.64
N ILE A 116 -2.97 1.33 -11.07
CA ILE A 116 -1.67 1.85 -11.49
C ILE A 116 -0.68 1.90 -10.31
N TYR A 117 -1.15 2.19 -9.10
CA TYR A 117 -0.29 2.25 -7.92
C TYR A 117 -0.04 0.88 -7.28
N SER A 118 -0.85 -0.14 -7.60
CA SER A 118 -0.70 -1.48 -7.02
C SER A 118 0.65 -2.14 -7.31
N PRO A 119 1.19 -2.13 -8.54
CA PRO A 119 2.53 -2.64 -8.82
C PRO A 119 3.62 -1.87 -8.07
N LEU A 120 3.50 -0.55 -7.95
CA LEU A 120 4.46 0.28 -7.21
C LEU A 120 4.44 -0.09 -5.72
N ALA A 121 3.26 -0.31 -5.14
CA ALA A 121 3.12 -0.77 -3.76
C ALA A 121 3.75 -2.15 -3.56
N ALA A 122 3.50 -3.10 -4.46
CA ALA A 122 4.08 -4.45 -4.40
C ALA A 122 5.61 -4.45 -4.51
N MET A 123 6.19 -3.50 -5.24
CA MET A 123 7.63 -3.30 -5.36
C MET A 123 8.22 -2.48 -4.20
N GLY A 124 7.40 -1.94 -3.28
CA GLY A 124 7.86 -1.03 -2.23
C GLY A 124 8.24 0.37 -2.72
N LEU A 125 7.83 0.73 -3.93
CA LEU A 125 8.13 2.03 -4.56
C LEU A 125 7.02 3.08 -4.34
N LEU A 126 5.93 2.72 -3.66
CA LEU A 126 4.87 3.66 -3.31
C LEU A 126 5.31 4.51 -2.09
N THR A 127 6.33 5.33 -2.28
CA THR A 127 6.93 6.20 -1.25
C THR A 127 6.83 7.66 -1.68
N VAL A 128 6.87 8.55 -0.68
CA VAL A 128 6.85 10.01 -0.91
C VAL A 128 8.00 10.45 -1.80
N ASP A 129 9.19 9.88 -1.57
CA ASP A 129 10.40 10.21 -2.32
C ASP A 129 10.32 9.73 -3.77
N HIS A 130 9.86 8.50 -4.00
CA HIS A 130 9.74 7.94 -5.35
C HIS A 130 8.67 8.66 -6.17
N LEU A 131 7.55 9.04 -5.53
CA LEU A 131 6.47 9.79 -6.19
C LEU A 131 6.73 11.30 -6.26
N ASN A 132 7.83 11.78 -5.66
CA ASN A 132 8.23 13.20 -5.63
C ASN A 132 7.08 14.13 -5.20
N LEU A 133 6.39 13.76 -4.10
CA LEU A 133 5.19 14.46 -3.64
C LEU A 133 5.46 15.83 -2.98
N GLY A 134 6.74 16.23 -2.80
CA GLY A 134 7.11 17.50 -2.18
C GLY A 134 6.70 17.63 -0.70
N VAL A 135 6.36 16.53 -0.04
CA VAL A 135 6.01 16.51 1.38
C VAL A 135 7.28 16.30 2.20
N PRO A 136 7.49 17.06 3.31
CA PRO A 136 8.63 16.84 4.19
C PRO A 136 8.64 15.42 4.73
N THR A 137 9.71 14.68 4.48
CA THR A 137 9.90 13.33 5.02
C THR A 137 10.61 13.39 6.36
N TYR A 138 10.22 12.51 7.28
CA TYR A 138 10.90 12.35 8.56
C TYR A 138 12.25 11.67 8.33
N ASP A 139 13.34 12.34 8.72
CA ASP A 139 14.70 11.78 8.71
C ASP A 139 15.08 11.23 10.09
N PRO A 140 15.05 9.90 10.29
CA PRO A 140 15.47 9.30 11.56
C PRO A 140 16.93 9.55 11.90
N ALA A 141 17.79 9.72 10.89
CA ALA A 141 19.22 9.94 11.09
C ALA A 141 19.48 11.36 11.62
N ALA A 142 18.79 12.36 11.10
CA ALA A 142 18.85 13.72 11.61
C ALA A 142 18.40 13.80 13.08
N TYR A 143 17.27 13.12 13.41
CA TYR A 143 16.81 13.04 14.80
C TYR A 143 17.81 12.32 15.70
N TYR A 144 18.30 11.14 15.29
CA TYR A 144 19.29 10.38 16.05
C TYR A 144 20.57 11.18 16.30
N ASN A 145 21.08 11.88 15.27
CA ASN A 145 22.27 12.69 15.40
C ASN A 145 22.08 13.90 16.33
N ALA A 146 20.89 14.47 16.37
CA ALA A 146 20.57 15.58 17.27
C ALA A 146 20.57 15.16 18.74
N VAL A 147 20.16 13.93 19.07
CA VAL A 147 20.02 13.45 20.45
C VAL A 147 21.15 12.55 20.92
N ARG A 148 21.94 11.97 20.00
CA ARG A 148 22.98 10.96 20.31
C ARG A 148 23.98 11.36 21.38
N ASN A 149 24.38 12.63 21.39
CA ASN A 149 25.39 13.18 22.32
C ASN A 149 24.77 14.14 23.32
N ALA A 150 23.47 14.26 23.39
CA ALA A 150 22.80 15.16 24.29
C ALA A 150 22.71 14.55 25.69
N PRO A 151 23.20 15.22 26.76
CA PRO A 151 22.89 14.81 28.10
C PRO A 151 21.38 14.97 28.38
N VAL A 152 20.85 14.21 29.34
CA VAL A 152 19.42 14.19 29.70
C VAL A 152 18.82 15.59 29.96
N THR A 153 19.67 16.56 30.30
CA THR A 153 19.30 17.95 30.56
C THR A 153 20.05 18.92 29.64
N SER A 154 20.15 18.64 28.37
CA SER A 154 20.85 19.51 27.42
C SER A 154 19.92 20.57 26.82
N VAL A 155 20.50 21.69 26.36
CA VAL A 155 19.80 22.74 25.65
C VAL A 155 19.12 22.20 24.38
N GLN A 156 19.71 21.16 23.75
CA GLN A 156 19.14 20.46 22.62
C GLN A 156 17.92 19.63 23.05
N GLY A 157 17.93 18.97 24.19
CA GLY A 157 16.79 18.24 24.76
C GLY A 157 15.60 19.18 25.05
N GLU A 158 15.87 20.33 25.67
CA GLU A 158 14.83 21.34 25.92
C GLU A 158 14.23 21.93 24.64
N SER A 159 15.03 22.13 23.61
CA SER A 159 14.53 22.60 22.32
C SER A 159 13.70 21.52 21.61
N LEU A 160 14.08 20.25 21.73
CA LEU A 160 13.31 19.12 21.21
C LEU A 160 11.96 18.98 21.93
N ASP A 161 11.95 19.05 23.28
CA ASP A 161 10.72 19.00 24.09
C ASP A 161 9.76 20.14 23.74
N ARG A 162 10.29 21.31 23.43
CA ARG A 162 9.51 22.46 22.99
C ARG A 162 8.83 22.18 21.64
N VAL A 163 9.55 21.59 20.68
CA VAL A 163 9.02 21.21 19.38
C VAL A 163 7.97 20.11 19.52
N LEU A 164 8.24 19.06 20.33
CA LEU A 164 7.31 17.96 20.58
C LEU A 164 6.01 18.46 21.20
N LYS A 165 6.08 19.39 22.17
CA LYS A 165 4.89 20.06 22.74
C LYS A 165 4.13 20.88 21.72
N ALA A 166 4.80 21.58 20.82
CA ALA A 166 4.17 22.39 19.78
C ALA A 166 3.38 21.55 18.75
N ILE A 167 3.82 20.30 18.50
CA ILE A 167 3.13 19.34 17.59
C ILE A 167 2.19 18.38 18.34
N GLY A 168 1.89 18.65 19.64
CA GLY A 168 0.90 17.88 20.42
C GLY A 168 1.33 16.45 20.79
N LYS A 169 2.61 16.14 20.75
CA LYS A 169 3.17 14.87 21.26
C LYS A 169 3.83 15.14 22.62
N ASN A 170 3.16 14.71 23.70
CA ASN A 170 3.76 14.60 25.05
C ASN A 170 4.48 13.28 25.20
#